data_621ebab268da261bd22dc1bffa3642e7
#
_entry.id   621ebab268da261bd22dc1bffa3642e7
#
_cell.length_a   1.000
_cell.length_b   1.000
_cell.length_c   1.000
_cell.angle_alpha   90.00
_cell.angle_beta   90.00
_cell.angle_gamma   90.00
#
_symmetry.space_group_name_H-M   'P 1'
#
loop_
_entity.id
_entity.type
_entity.pdbx_description
1 polymer ?
#
loop_
_entity_poly.entity_id
_entity_poly.type
_entity_poly.pdbx_seq_one_letter_code
_entity_poly.pdbx_strand_id
1 'polypeptide(L)'
;IVKGEAGSPYAIRNYFDVSPALANNHDNRMAEFEALIRRTHKAGMKVIIDFVPNHVFRQYDTYFTKENFYLLEGPLVLPESLGSDYVENPAKATGNDVFHTSPSINDWYDTVKLNYDNRDTWFKMLEVLKFWAAKGVDGFRCDMVEMVPAEFFGWAISEIKYIYPNTFFIAEVYGKKNYRRYHEIGGFDLLYDKSGFYDTLRSIICDGASTRLLTGEWQFLGDLQPRMLNFLENHDEQRIASDFFAGSGRAAFPALAVSLLFNKASFMLYFGQEFGERGMEQEGFSTLDGRTSIFDYCTVPSIRRWLLDRLTVEELVVYKEYSRLLKIATSDAIFAHGETFDLMYTNPDSERFNGNRQFAFMRGYEDACMLVVANFDGRPAEIEINIPSEAYSFFGINKAGERVRLKVGANDYTRLNLV
;
A
#
# COMPACT_ATOMS: atom_id res chain seq x y z
N ILE A 1 12.85 14.54 -4.54
CA ILE A 1 12.37 15.28 -5.72
C ILE A 1 11.73 16.59 -5.30
N VAL A 2 11.80 17.61 -6.18
CA VAL A 2 11.24 18.94 -5.93
C VAL A 2 9.85 19.03 -6.53
N LYS A 3 8.86 19.37 -5.71
CA LYS A 3 7.48 19.58 -6.13
C LYS A 3 7.28 20.93 -6.81
N GLY A 4 6.20 21.07 -7.56
CA GLY A 4 5.75 22.32 -8.17
C GLY A 4 5.13 23.30 -7.15
N GLU A 5 4.81 24.50 -7.61
CA GLU A 5 4.28 25.58 -6.77
C GLU A 5 2.86 25.30 -6.23
N ALA A 6 2.08 24.49 -6.94
CA ALA A 6 0.76 24.03 -6.46
C ALA A 6 0.83 23.18 -5.17
N GLY A 7 2.03 22.68 -4.83
CA GLY A 7 2.33 22.07 -3.55
C GLY A 7 2.17 20.55 -3.49
N SER A 8 1.54 19.90 -4.46
CA SER A 8 1.43 18.45 -4.50
C SER A 8 2.81 17.78 -4.62
N PRO A 9 3.17 16.84 -3.74
CA PRO A 9 4.43 16.11 -3.84
C PRO A 9 4.50 15.21 -5.08
N TYR A 10 3.38 14.91 -5.72
CA TYR A 10 3.29 14.13 -6.95
C TYR A 10 3.33 14.99 -8.23
N ALA A 11 3.19 16.31 -8.15
CA ALA A 11 3.42 17.22 -9.26
C ALA A 11 4.91 17.66 -9.26
N ILE A 12 5.76 16.85 -9.88
CA ILE A 12 7.22 16.97 -9.79
C ILE A 12 7.74 18.01 -10.76
N ARG A 13 8.49 18.98 -10.25
CA ARG A 13 9.18 19.99 -11.02
C ARG A 13 10.61 19.58 -11.39
N ASN A 14 11.32 18.96 -10.45
CA ASN A 14 12.70 18.52 -10.66
C ASN A 14 12.92 17.15 -10.02
N TYR A 15 13.32 16.18 -10.84
CA TYR A 15 13.57 14.80 -10.42
C TYR A 15 14.94 14.56 -9.78
N PHE A 16 15.90 15.49 -9.97
CA PHE A 16 17.31 15.28 -9.60
C PHE A 16 17.72 16.00 -8.33
N ASP A 17 16.75 16.53 -7.58
CA ASP A 17 17.02 17.27 -6.36
C ASP A 17 16.02 16.93 -5.26
N VAL A 18 16.36 17.28 -4.03
CA VAL A 18 15.53 17.11 -2.84
C VAL A 18 14.75 18.40 -2.57
N SER A 19 13.48 18.29 -2.20
CA SER A 19 12.70 19.48 -1.82
C SER A 19 13.35 20.21 -0.66
N PRO A 20 13.58 21.53 -0.77
CA PRO A 20 14.13 22.33 0.32
C PRO A 20 13.34 22.21 1.64
N ALA A 21 12.01 22.01 1.54
CA ALA A 21 11.13 21.85 2.70
C ALA A 21 11.44 20.59 3.56
N LEU A 22 12.20 19.62 3.02
CA LEU A 22 12.58 18.39 3.71
C LEU A 22 13.96 18.49 4.41
N ALA A 23 14.65 19.61 4.32
CA ALA A 23 15.99 19.78 4.87
C ALA A 23 16.03 20.84 5.97
N ASN A 24 16.88 20.63 6.98
CA ASN A 24 17.18 21.65 7.99
C ASN A 24 17.99 22.83 7.39
N ASN A 25 18.89 22.51 6.46
CA ASN A 25 19.62 23.48 5.67
C ASN A 25 19.31 23.27 4.19
N HIS A 26 18.60 24.22 3.60
CA HIS A 26 18.15 24.15 2.21
C HIS A 26 19.30 23.97 1.21
N ASP A 27 20.45 24.59 1.45
CA ASP A 27 21.61 24.48 0.57
C ASP A 27 22.30 23.11 0.65
N ASN A 28 22.14 22.41 1.77
CA ASN A 28 22.73 21.09 2.03
C ASN A 28 21.73 19.94 1.88
N ARG A 29 20.52 20.18 1.33
CA ARG A 29 19.41 19.21 1.27
C ARG A 29 19.79 17.85 0.68
N MET A 30 20.61 17.81 -0.35
CA MET A 30 21.08 16.56 -0.93
C MET A 30 22.01 15.80 0.03
N ALA A 31 22.94 16.49 0.66
CA ALA A 31 23.84 15.87 1.65
C ALA A 31 23.08 15.36 2.88
N GLU A 32 22.03 16.08 3.33
CA GLU A 32 21.15 15.63 4.41
C GLU A 32 20.37 14.37 4.02
N PHE A 33 19.88 14.30 2.79
CA PHE A 33 19.19 13.11 2.27
C PHE A 33 20.14 11.90 2.17
N GLU A 34 21.34 12.08 1.64
CA GLU A 34 22.35 11.02 1.62
C GLU A 34 22.76 10.59 3.04
N ALA A 35 22.78 11.52 4.00
CA ALA A 35 23.00 11.20 5.40
C ALA A 35 21.83 10.41 6.01
N LEU A 36 20.58 10.68 5.60
CA LEU A 36 19.41 9.88 5.96
C LEU A 36 19.57 8.43 5.46
N ILE A 37 19.92 8.23 4.19
CA ILE A 37 20.15 6.89 3.64
C ILE A 37 21.20 6.14 4.48
N ARG A 38 22.34 6.76 4.76
CA ARG A 38 23.39 6.13 5.58
C ARG A 38 22.92 5.76 6.98
N ARG A 39 22.13 6.62 7.65
CA ARG A 39 21.58 6.31 8.99
C ARG A 39 20.59 5.15 8.93
N THR A 40 19.74 5.10 7.90
CA THR A 40 18.78 4.03 7.68
C THR A 40 19.48 2.70 7.46
N HIS A 41 20.51 2.68 6.61
CA HIS A 41 21.33 1.47 6.38
C HIS A 41 22.05 1.01 7.67
N LYS A 42 22.59 1.94 8.46
CA LYS A 42 23.21 1.63 9.75
C LYS A 42 22.23 0.99 10.75
N ALA A 43 20.95 1.32 10.64
CA ALA A 43 19.89 0.72 11.44
C ALA A 43 19.39 -0.64 10.86
N GLY A 44 20.00 -1.16 9.80
CA GLY A 44 19.61 -2.42 9.16
C GLY A 44 18.36 -2.32 8.27
N MET A 45 17.93 -1.10 7.96
CA MET A 45 16.76 -0.83 7.12
C MET A 45 17.18 -0.37 5.72
N LYS A 46 16.22 -0.38 4.79
CA LYS A 46 16.39 0.07 3.41
C LYS A 46 15.58 1.33 3.14
N VAL A 47 15.99 2.11 2.15
CA VAL A 47 15.31 3.32 1.71
C VAL A 47 14.65 3.08 0.36
N ILE A 48 13.34 3.22 0.31
CA ILE A 48 12.56 3.21 -0.92
C ILE A 48 11.97 4.60 -1.10
N ILE A 49 12.01 5.14 -2.32
CA ILE A 49 11.40 6.43 -2.64
C ILE A 49 10.32 6.28 -3.71
N ASP A 50 9.39 7.24 -3.75
CA ASP A 50 8.42 7.32 -4.84
C ASP A 50 9.12 7.70 -6.15
N PHE A 51 8.72 7.01 -7.22
CA PHE A 51 9.03 7.32 -8.60
C PHE A 51 7.71 7.57 -9.33
N VAL A 52 7.52 8.79 -9.81
CA VAL A 52 6.30 9.23 -10.49
C VAL A 52 6.55 9.31 -12.00
N PRO A 53 6.29 8.23 -12.75
CA PRO A 53 6.63 8.18 -14.17
C PRO A 53 5.52 8.65 -15.10
N ASN A 54 4.28 8.82 -14.63
CA ASN A 54 3.15 9.12 -15.49
C ASN A 54 3.10 10.59 -15.92
N HIS A 55 3.47 11.52 -15.04
CA HIS A 55 3.27 12.96 -15.23
C HIS A 55 4.32 13.78 -14.49
N VAL A 56 4.39 15.06 -14.85
CA VAL A 56 5.23 16.07 -14.19
C VAL A 56 4.41 17.32 -13.90
N PHE A 57 4.94 18.23 -13.08
CA PHE A 57 4.37 19.56 -12.92
C PHE A 57 4.41 20.36 -14.23
N ARG A 58 3.38 21.16 -14.51
CA ARG A 58 3.28 21.90 -15.78
C ARG A 58 4.45 22.83 -16.06
N GLN A 59 4.96 23.50 -15.04
CA GLN A 59 6.15 24.34 -15.12
C GLN A 59 7.39 23.49 -14.77
N TYR A 60 7.55 22.37 -15.49
CA TYR A 60 8.72 21.52 -15.38
C TYR A 60 10.00 22.29 -15.77
N ASP A 61 11.15 21.82 -15.29
CA ASP A 61 12.43 22.37 -15.70
C ASP A 61 12.80 21.94 -17.14
N THR A 62 13.92 22.43 -17.61
CA THR A 62 14.39 22.21 -19.00
C THR A 62 14.83 20.78 -19.32
N TYR A 63 14.68 19.84 -18.39
CA TYR A 63 15.06 18.44 -18.60
C TYR A 63 14.17 17.75 -19.65
N PHE A 64 12.87 18.01 -19.61
CA PHE A 64 11.94 17.52 -20.61
C PHE A 64 11.72 18.56 -21.71
N THR A 65 11.41 18.07 -22.92
CA THR A 65 11.02 18.89 -24.06
C THR A 65 9.55 18.63 -24.41
N LYS A 66 8.96 19.45 -25.28
CA LYS A 66 7.55 19.31 -25.66
C LYS A 66 7.23 17.94 -26.24
N GLU A 67 8.18 17.30 -26.90
CA GLU A 67 8.03 15.97 -27.51
C GLU A 67 7.90 14.85 -26.47
N ASN A 68 8.27 15.13 -25.22
CA ASN A 68 8.10 14.18 -24.10
C ASN A 68 6.69 14.18 -23.51
N PHE A 69 5.77 15.00 -24.00
CA PHE A 69 4.41 15.11 -23.48
C PHE A 69 3.36 14.77 -24.52
N TYR A 70 2.22 14.25 -24.06
CA TYR A 70 1.02 14.24 -24.86
C TYR A 70 0.39 15.63 -24.80
N LEU A 71 0.43 16.35 -25.90
CA LEU A 71 -0.16 17.69 -26.04
C LEU A 71 -1.30 17.63 -27.04
N LEU A 72 -2.36 18.41 -26.79
CA LEU A 72 -3.35 18.72 -27.79
C LEU A 72 -2.77 19.65 -28.87
N GLU A 73 -3.45 19.77 -29.98
CA GLU A 73 -3.12 20.78 -30.99
C GLU A 73 -3.14 22.17 -30.34
N GLY A 74 -2.03 22.90 -30.48
CA GLY A 74 -1.86 24.24 -29.94
C GLY A 74 -0.77 24.36 -28.86
N PRO A 75 -0.56 25.57 -28.35
CA PRO A 75 0.41 25.84 -27.31
C PRO A 75 -0.07 25.30 -25.95
N LEU A 76 0.89 24.93 -25.11
CA LEU A 76 0.64 24.62 -23.70
C LEU A 76 0.07 25.85 -23.00
N VAL A 77 -1.09 25.71 -22.36
CA VAL A 77 -1.75 26.77 -21.60
C VAL A 77 -1.58 26.51 -20.12
N LEU A 78 -1.06 27.48 -19.39
CA LEU A 78 -0.86 27.38 -17.95
C LEU A 78 -2.19 27.66 -17.19
N PRO A 79 -2.36 27.09 -15.98
CA PRO A 79 -3.57 27.28 -15.18
C PRO A 79 -3.98 28.74 -14.95
N GLU A 80 -3.02 29.64 -14.78
CA GLU A 80 -3.26 31.06 -14.53
C GLU A 80 -3.89 31.79 -15.72
N SER A 81 -3.74 31.23 -16.91
CA SER A 81 -4.31 31.76 -18.14
C SER A 81 -5.58 31.04 -18.57
N LEU A 82 -6.08 30.11 -17.72
CA LEU A 82 -7.30 29.36 -18.04
C LEU A 82 -8.51 30.28 -18.08
N GLY A 83 -9.07 30.39 -19.27
CA GLY A 83 -10.41 30.91 -19.49
C GLY A 83 -11.37 29.77 -19.78
N SER A 84 -12.56 30.11 -20.27
CA SER A 84 -13.55 29.13 -20.73
C SER A 84 -13.06 28.24 -21.89
N ASP A 85 -12.00 28.63 -22.58
CA ASP A 85 -11.47 27.98 -23.78
C ASP A 85 -10.22 27.13 -23.53
N TYR A 86 -9.99 26.75 -22.27
CA TYR A 86 -8.88 25.86 -21.92
C TYR A 86 -8.99 24.48 -22.60
N VAL A 87 -7.94 24.08 -23.27
CA VAL A 87 -7.93 22.90 -24.15
C VAL A 87 -6.71 22.00 -23.94
N GLU A 88 -6.05 22.06 -22.81
CA GLU A 88 -4.94 21.14 -22.52
C GLU A 88 -5.39 19.92 -21.70
N ASN A 89 -4.65 18.86 -21.89
CA ASN A 89 -4.87 17.62 -21.20
C ASN A 89 -3.99 17.45 -19.98
N PRO A 90 -4.48 17.62 -18.76
CA PRO A 90 -3.80 17.12 -17.59
C PRO A 90 -3.75 15.59 -17.58
N ALA A 91 -2.75 15.02 -16.92
CA ALA A 91 -2.78 13.61 -16.55
C ALA A 91 -3.98 13.36 -15.64
N LYS A 92 -4.70 12.26 -15.87
CA LYS A 92 -5.87 11.94 -15.09
C LYS A 92 -5.58 10.99 -13.95
N ALA A 93 -6.16 11.28 -12.80
CA ALA A 93 -6.11 10.40 -11.65
C ALA A 93 -6.85 9.06 -11.85
N THR A 94 -7.77 9.01 -12.81
CA THR A 94 -8.69 7.87 -13.00
C THR A 94 -8.19 6.76 -13.92
N GLY A 95 -6.96 6.82 -14.40
CA GLY A 95 -6.44 5.81 -15.32
C GLY A 95 -6.99 5.88 -16.74
N ASN A 96 -7.68 6.95 -17.10
CA ASN A 96 -8.25 7.12 -18.42
C ASN A 96 -7.29 7.88 -19.33
N ASP A 97 -6.73 7.20 -20.34
CA ASP A 97 -5.83 7.78 -21.34
C ASP A 97 -6.52 8.69 -22.37
N VAL A 98 -7.82 8.87 -22.23
CA VAL A 98 -8.57 9.75 -23.12
C VAL A 98 -8.33 11.19 -22.72
N PHE A 99 -7.78 11.93 -23.66
CA PHE A 99 -7.60 13.36 -23.56
C PHE A 99 -8.94 14.08 -23.65
N HIS A 100 -9.16 15.07 -22.81
CA HIS A 100 -10.33 15.93 -22.84
C HIS A 100 -10.01 17.31 -23.39
N THR A 101 -10.86 17.79 -24.25
CA THR A 101 -10.84 19.19 -24.70
C THR A 101 -11.43 20.12 -23.65
N SER A 102 -12.20 19.60 -22.72
CA SER A 102 -12.75 20.35 -21.60
C SER A 102 -12.32 19.69 -20.30
N PRO A 103 -11.52 20.34 -19.44
CA PRO A 103 -11.11 19.78 -18.17
C PRO A 103 -12.30 19.61 -17.22
N SER A 104 -12.26 18.60 -16.38
CA SER A 104 -13.27 18.31 -15.37
C SER A 104 -12.69 18.50 -13.97
N ILE A 105 -13.55 18.52 -12.95
CA ILE A 105 -13.15 18.59 -11.54
C ILE A 105 -12.20 17.45 -11.12
N ASN A 106 -12.18 16.36 -11.87
CA ASN A 106 -11.33 15.20 -11.63
C ASN A 106 -9.99 15.26 -12.38
N ASP A 107 -9.75 16.30 -13.16
CA ASP A 107 -8.50 16.47 -13.88
C ASP A 107 -7.49 17.23 -13.01
N TRP A 108 -6.21 16.84 -13.10
CA TRP A 108 -5.13 17.50 -12.38
C TRP A 108 -4.56 18.64 -13.23
N TYR A 109 -5.00 19.84 -12.93
CA TYR A 109 -4.61 21.04 -13.69
C TYR A 109 -3.14 21.43 -13.56
N ASP A 110 -2.46 20.96 -12.51
CA ASP A 110 -1.08 21.28 -12.21
C ASP A 110 -0.07 20.32 -12.85
N THR A 111 -0.55 19.31 -13.59
CA THR A 111 0.30 18.28 -14.22
C THR A 111 0.14 18.21 -15.72
N VAL A 112 1.15 17.62 -16.39
CA VAL A 112 1.12 17.21 -17.80
C VAL A 112 1.60 15.76 -17.92
N LYS A 113 0.93 14.98 -18.79
CA LYS A 113 1.23 13.56 -18.97
C LYS A 113 2.46 13.36 -19.85
N LEU A 114 3.36 12.45 -19.41
CA LEU A 114 4.52 12.04 -20.20
C LEU A 114 4.14 11.10 -21.34
N ASN A 115 4.77 11.30 -22.49
CA ASN A 115 4.54 10.54 -23.72
C ASN A 115 5.54 9.39 -23.85
N TYR A 116 5.09 8.16 -23.60
CA TYR A 116 5.89 6.95 -23.74
C TYR A 116 5.93 6.37 -25.17
N ASP A 117 5.22 6.94 -26.14
CA ASP A 117 5.45 6.64 -27.56
C ASP A 117 6.77 7.23 -28.03
N ASN A 118 7.27 8.25 -27.33
CA ASN A 118 8.60 8.81 -27.55
C ASN A 118 9.66 8.07 -26.73
N ARG A 119 10.62 7.44 -27.42
CA ARG A 119 11.70 6.70 -26.78
C ARG A 119 12.63 7.59 -25.94
N ASP A 120 12.77 8.87 -26.24
CA ASP A 120 13.53 9.81 -25.42
C ASP A 120 13.00 9.91 -24.00
N THR A 121 11.67 9.84 -23.83
CA THR A 121 11.02 9.77 -22.51
C THR A 121 11.50 8.55 -21.70
N TRP A 122 11.64 7.39 -22.35
CA TRP A 122 12.16 6.18 -21.70
C TRP A 122 13.58 6.38 -21.15
N PHE A 123 14.48 6.94 -21.98
CA PHE A 123 15.86 7.18 -21.55
C PHE A 123 15.94 8.21 -20.43
N LYS A 124 15.17 9.29 -20.52
CA LYS A 124 15.11 10.32 -19.48
C LYS A 124 14.62 9.77 -18.14
N MET A 125 13.57 8.96 -18.15
CA MET A 125 13.05 8.35 -16.93
C MET A 125 13.97 7.27 -16.35
N LEU A 126 14.73 6.55 -17.21
CA LEU A 126 15.78 5.64 -16.75
C LEU A 126 16.93 6.41 -16.06
N GLU A 127 17.33 7.58 -16.58
CA GLU A 127 18.38 8.41 -15.95
C GLU A 127 17.95 8.90 -14.55
N VAL A 128 16.66 9.19 -14.34
CA VAL A 128 16.13 9.52 -13.02
C VAL A 128 16.33 8.34 -12.05
N LEU A 129 15.98 7.12 -12.46
CA LEU A 129 16.16 5.91 -11.64
C LEU A 129 17.65 5.66 -11.32
N LYS A 130 18.52 5.78 -12.34
CA LYS A 130 19.98 5.64 -12.17
C LYS A 130 20.55 6.66 -11.19
N PHE A 131 20.11 7.92 -11.28
CA PHE A 131 20.57 8.99 -10.41
C PHE A 131 20.32 8.66 -8.94
N TRP A 132 19.09 8.25 -8.59
CA TRP A 132 18.74 7.93 -7.21
C TRP A 132 19.33 6.61 -6.73
N ALA A 133 19.40 5.59 -7.58
CA ALA A 133 20.09 4.33 -7.26
C ALA A 133 21.58 4.56 -6.96
N ALA A 134 22.25 5.43 -7.74
CA ALA A 134 23.65 5.82 -7.49
C ALA A 134 23.86 6.56 -6.15
N LYS A 135 22.81 7.19 -5.61
CA LYS A 135 22.83 7.83 -4.29
C LYS A 135 22.62 6.84 -3.13
N GLY A 136 22.38 5.57 -3.43
CA GLY A 136 22.20 4.50 -2.44
C GLY A 136 20.74 4.26 -2.05
N VAL A 137 19.77 4.76 -2.82
CA VAL A 137 18.36 4.36 -2.67
C VAL A 137 18.23 2.90 -3.04
N ASP A 138 17.60 2.10 -2.18
CA ASP A 138 17.48 0.64 -2.32
C ASP A 138 16.32 0.21 -3.21
N GLY A 139 15.35 1.10 -3.47
CA GLY A 139 14.21 0.75 -4.30
C GLY A 139 13.27 1.92 -4.59
N PHE A 140 12.28 1.61 -5.40
CA PHE A 140 11.30 2.57 -5.90
C PHE A 140 9.88 2.04 -5.76
N ARG A 141 8.99 2.85 -5.18
CA ARG A 141 7.54 2.68 -5.33
C ARG A 141 7.13 3.48 -6.56
N CYS A 142 6.66 2.79 -7.59
CA CYS A 142 6.27 3.41 -8.84
C CYS A 142 4.80 3.78 -8.81
N ASP A 143 4.54 5.07 -8.96
CA ASP A 143 3.23 5.69 -8.94
C ASP A 143 2.46 5.41 -10.24
N MET A 144 1.15 5.15 -10.13
CA MET A 144 0.21 5.03 -11.24
C MET A 144 0.72 4.16 -12.41
N VAL A 145 1.29 2.99 -12.12
CA VAL A 145 1.97 2.18 -13.14
C VAL A 145 1.06 1.79 -14.32
N GLU A 146 -0.24 1.65 -14.10
CA GLU A 146 -1.20 1.27 -15.15
C GLU A 146 -1.36 2.36 -16.24
N MET A 147 -0.89 3.56 -15.97
CA MET A 147 -0.88 4.69 -16.91
C MET A 147 0.39 4.74 -17.78
N VAL A 148 1.34 3.83 -17.54
CA VAL A 148 2.65 3.76 -18.20
C VAL A 148 2.83 2.36 -18.77
N PRO A 149 3.38 2.18 -19.98
CA PRO A 149 3.55 0.85 -20.56
C PRO A 149 4.37 -0.09 -19.68
N ALA A 150 3.87 -1.30 -19.46
CA ALA A 150 4.57 -2.33 -18.68
C ALA A 150 5.94 -2.67 -19.31
N GLU A 151 6.06 -2.56 -20.62
CA GLU A 151 7.28 -2.77 -21.39
C GLU A 151 8.38 -1.75 -21.05
N PHE A 152 7.99 -0.50 -20.75
CA PHE A 152 8.93 0.51 -20.24
C PHE A 152 9.53 0.04 -18.90
N PHE A 153 8.69 -0.39 -17.97
CA PHE A 153 9.15 -0.86 -16.67
C PHE A 153 10.04 -2.09 -16.82
N GLY A 154 9.65 -3.09 -17.61
CA GLY A 154 10.45 -4.29 -17.83
C GLY A 154 11.85 -3.98 -18.34
N TRP A 155 11.95 -3.04 -19.28
CA TRP A 155 13.24 -2.57 -19.78
C TRP A 155 14.01 -1.76 -18.72
N ALA A 156 13.40 -0.74 -18.11
CA ALA A 156 14.07 0.13 -17.16
C ALA A 156 14.52 -0.60 -15.89
N ILE A 157 13.68 -1.50 -15.36
CA ILE A 157 14.00 -2.33 -14.19
C ILE A 157 15.16 -3.28 -14.50
N SER A 158 15.17 -3.88 -15.70
CA SER A 158 16.30 -4.71 -16.15
C SER A 158 17.61 -3.93 -16.20
N GLU A 159 17.59 -2.70 -16.77
CA GLU A 159 18.77 -1.84 -16.86
C GLU A 159 19.27 -1.43 -15.45
N ILE A 160 18.37 -1.11 -14.54
CA ILE A 160 18.74 -0.77 -13.16
C ILE A 160 19.31 -2.00 -12.44
N LYS A 161 18.64 -3.15 -12.50
CA LYS A 161 19.09 -4.36 -11.80
C LYS A 161 20.40 -4.91 -12.37
N TYR A 162 20.71 -4.62 -13.63
CA TYR A 162 22.03 -4.96 -14.21
C TYR A 162 23.18 -4.22 -13.50
N ILE A 163 22.98 -2.94 -13.11
CA ILE A 163 23.99 -2.12 -12.44
C ILE A 163 23.88 -2.24 -10.91
N TYR A 164 22.66 -2.27 -10.40
CA TYR A 164 22.29 -2.30 -8.98
C TYR A 164 21.38 -3.50 -8.70
N PRO A 165 21.91 -4.75 -8.64
CA PRO A 165 21.12 -5.99 -8.66
C PRO A 165 20.14 -6.14 -7.48
N ASN A 166 20.37 -5.43 -6.38
CA ASN A 166 19.54 -5.49 -5.17
C ASN A 166 18.45 -4.40 -5.14
N THR A 167 18.29 -3.61 -6.21
CA THR A 167 17.25 -2.58 -6.26
C THR A 167 15.88 -3.22 -6.36
N PHE A 168 14.95 -2.73 -5.55
CA PHE A 168 13.61 -3.28 -5.37
C PHE A 168 12.54 -2.37 -5.97
N PHE A 169 11.51 -2.95 -6.60
CA PHE A 169 10.47 -2.18 -7.27
C PHE A 169 9.08 -2.60 -6.80
N ILE A 170 8.30 -1.63 -6.37
CA ILE A 170 6.91 -1.78 -5.93
C ILE A 170 6.01 -1.06 -6.94
N ALA A 171 4.99 -1.75 -7.44
CA ALA A 171 4.00 -1.18 -8.34
C ALA A 171 2.74 -0.75 -7.59
N GLU A 172 2.34 0.49 -7.76
CA GLU A 172 0.98 0.90 -7.48
C GLU A 172 0.10 0.50 -8.66
N VAL A 173 -0.53 -0.67 -8.53
CA VAL A 173 -1.42 -1.25 -9.53
C VAL A 173 -2.76 -1.57 -8.87
N TYR A 174 -3.87 -1.13 -9.47
CA TYR A 174 -5.21 -1.30 -8.89
C TYR A 174 -6.02 -2.39 -9.58
N GLY A 175 -5.91 -2.51 -10.89
CA GLY A 175 -6.67 -3.50 -11.64
C GLY A 175 -6.14 -4.91 -11.45
N LYS A 176 -6.88 -5.79 -10.77
CA LYS A 176 -6.48 -7.20 -10.53
C LYS A 176 -6.08 -7.94 -11.81
N LYS A 177 -6.73 -7.66 -12.93
CA LYS A 177 -6.41 -8.24 -14.25
C LYS A 177 -5.00 -7.89 -14.74
N ASN A 178 -4.41 -6.81 -14.21
CA ASN A 178 -3.11 -6.28 -14.60
C ASN A 178 -1.98 -6.78 -13.68
N TYR A 179 -2.27 -7.40 -12.52
CA TYR A 179 -1.24 -7.85 -11.57
C TYR A 179 -0.18 -8.70 -12.26
N ARG A 180 -0.60 -9.72 -12.98
CA ARG A 180 0.33 -10.63 -13.68
C ARG A 180 1.14 -9.92 -14.76
N ARG A 181 0.54 -9.00 -15.49
CA ARG A 181 1.22 -8.19 -16.52
C ARG A 181 2.35 -7.35 -15.93
N TYR A 182 2.08 -6.63 -14.84
CA TYR A 182 3.10 -5.77 -14.23
C TYR A 182 4.17 -6.58 -13.47
N HIS A 183 3.83 -7.76 -12.96
CA HIS A 183 4.84 -8.67 -12.42
C HIS A 183 5.71 -9.28 -13.52
N GLU A 184 5.13 -9.93 -14.54
CA GLU A 184 5.85 -10.74 -15.52
C GLU A 184 6.50 -9.90 -16.62
N ILE A 185 5.80 -8.90 -17.17
CA ILE A 185 6.29 -8.01 -18.21
C ILE A 185 6.97 -6.79 -17.60
N GLY A 186 6.36 -6.17 -16.60
CA GLY A 186 6.87 -4.99 -15.94
C GLY A 186 8.06 -5.25 -15.03
N GLY A 187 8.26 -6.48 -14.55
CA GLY A 187 9.42 -6.89 -13.74
C GLY A 187 9.37 -6.43 -12.28
N PHE A 188 8.21 -6.02 -11.78
CA PHE A 188 8.03 -5.58 -10.41
C PHE A 188 8.19 -6.71 -9.38
N ASP A 189 8.82 -6.40 -8.27
CA ASP A 189 9.02 -7.33 -7.17
C ASP A 189 7.78 -7.48 -6.29
N LEU A 190 7.07 -6.36 -6.02
CA LEU A 190 5.80 -6.33 -5.29
C LEU A 190 4.75 -5.48 -6.01
N LEU A 191 3.49 -5.84 -5.79
CA LEU A 191 2.30 -5.18 -6.32
C LEU A 191 1.36 -4.81 -5.18
N TYR A 192 0.76 -3.62 -5.21
CA TYR A 192 -0.31 -3.25 -4.27
C TYR A 192 -1.51 -4.19 -4.44
N ASP A 193 -2.03 -4.73 -3.34
CA ASP A 193 -3.31 -5.46 -3.35
C ASP A 193 -4.46 -4.54 -2.95
N LYS A 194 -4.71 -3.53 -3.81
CA LYS A 194 -5.76 -2.52 -3.58
C LYS A 194 -7.16 -3.10 -3.84
N SER A 195 -7.42 -3.49 -5.10
CA SER A 195 -8.77 -3.92 -5.52
C SER A 195 -9.10 -5.37 -5.18
N GLY A 196 -8.16 -6.09 -4.58
CA GLY A 196 -8.37 -7.43 -4.05
C GLY A 196 -8.58 -7.37 -2.53
N PHE A 197 -7.49 -7.54 -1.80
CA PHE A 197 -7.53 -7.74 -0.36
C PHE A 197 -7.97 -6.50 0.42
N TYR A 198 -7.43 -5.30 0.06
CA TYR A 198 -7.79 -4.05 0.74
C TYR A 198 -9.28 -3.73 0.58
N ASP A 199 -9.80 -3.68 -0.66
CA ASP A 199 -11.20 -3.34 -0.90
C ASP A 199 -12.15 -4.37 -0.30
N THR A 200 -11.75 -5.65 -0.28
CA THR A 200 -12.53 -6.71 0.38
C THR A 200 -12.60 -6.49 1.89
N LEU A 201 -11.48 -6.22 2.56
CA LEU A 201 -11.48 -5.90 3.99
C LEU A 201 -12.29 -4.64 4.30
N ARG A 202 -12.18 -3.62 3.46
CA ARG A 202 -12.98 -2.41 3.60
C ARG A 202 -14.48 -2.72 3.50
N SER A 203 -14.90 -3.50 2.51
CA SER A 203 -16.32 -3.87 2.35
C SER A 203 -16.84 -4.71 3.53
N ILE A 204 -16.01 -5.59 4.10
CA ILE A 204 -16.38 -6.38 5.29
C ILE A 204 -16.64 -5.46 6.49
N ILE A 205 -15.79 -4.45 6.68
CA ILE A 205 -15.85 -3.53 7.83
C ILE A 205 -16.96 -2.48 7.64
N CYS A 206 -16.97 -1.79 6.49
CA CYS A 206 -17.85 -0.65 6.26
C CYS A 206 -19.25 -1.06 5.80
N ASP A 207 -19.35 -2.06 4.92
CA ASP A 207 -20.61 -2.42 4.23
C ASP A 207 -21.22 -3.72 4.74
N GLY A 208 -20.53 -4.39 5.64
CA GLY A 208 -21.01 -5.66 6.20
C GLY A 208 -20.92 -6.84 5.23
N ALA A 209 -20.06 -6.78 4.23
CA ALA A 209 -19.82 -7.88 3.31
C ALA A 209 -19.33 -9.14 4.04
N SER A 210 -19.47 -10.30 3.42
CA SER A 210 -19.09 -11.58 4.01
C SER A 210 -17.55 -11.75 4.04
N THR A 211 -17.02 -12.26 5.18
CA THR A 211 -15.59 -12.60 5.28
C THR A 211 -15.19 -13.74 4.34
N ARG A 212 -16.13 -14.53 3.83
CA ARG A 212 -15.87 -15.57 2.80
C ARG A 212 -15.28 -15.02 1.52
N LEU A 213 -15.45 -13.72 1.24
CA LEU A 213 -14.83 -13.07 0.10
C LEU A 213 -13.29 -13.12 0.16
N LEU A 214 -12.70 -13.12 1.35
CA LEU A 214 -11.25 -13.24 1.54
C LEU A 214 -10.68 -14.54 0.97
N THR A 215 -11.41 -15.65 1.09
CA THR A 215 -11.07 -16.92 0.43
C THR A 215 -10.97 -16.76 -1.08
N GLY A 216 -11.96 -16.07 -1.69
CA GLY A 216 -11.96 -15.83 -3.14
C GLY A 216 -10.77 -14.99 -3.61
N GLU A 217 -10.42 -13.94 -2.86
CA GLU A 217 -9.25 -13.11 -3.19
C GLU A 217 -7.94 -13.90 -3.03
N TRP A 218 -7.80 -14.68 -1.99
CA TRP A 218 -6.64 -15.55 -1.79
C TRP A 218 -6.48 -16.58 -2.92
N GLN A 219 -7.57 -17.23 -3.34
CA GLN A 219 -7.57 -18.18 -4.45
C GLN A 219 -7.26 -17.52 -5.79
N PHE A 220 -7.79 -16.31 -6.02
CA PHE A 220 -7.50 -15.53 -7.24
C PHE A 220 -6.00 -15.24 -7.39
N LEU A 221 -5.34 -14.85 -6.32
CA LEU A 221 -3.90 -14.53 -6.35
C LEU A 221 -3.02 -15.75 -6.64
N GLY A 222 -3.35 -16.92 -6.09
CA GLY A 222 -2.59 -18.14 -6.30
C GLY A 222 -1.09 -17.96 -6.04
N ASP A 223 -0.28 -18.16 -7.06
CA ASP A 223 1.18 -18.01 -7.03
C ASP A 223 1.68 -16.57 -6.89
N LEU A 224 0.83 -15.57 -7.13
CA LEU A 224 1.18 -14.17 -6.93
C LEU A 224 1.15 -13.72 -5.45
N GLN A 225 0.62 -14.52 -4.53
CA GLN A 225 0.52 -14.13 -3.11
C GLN A 225 1.84 -13.57 -2.52
N PRO A 226 3.01 -14.19 -2.73
CA PRO A 226 4.28 -13.67 -2.20
C PRO A 226 4.74 -12.38 -2.90
N ARG A 227 4.07 -12.00 -3.97
CA ARG A 227 4.34 -10.77 -4.76
C ARG A 227 3.41 -9.64 -4.43
N MET A 228 2.49 -9.83 -3.49
CA MET A 228 1.54 -8.81 -3.09
C MET A 228 2.05 -7.99 -1.90
N LEU A 229 1.60 -6.75 -1.85
CA LEU A 229 1.81 -5.84 -0.75
C LEU A 229 0.45 -5.50 -0.15
N ASN A 230 0.12 -6.15 0.95
CA ASN A 230 -1.09 -5.87 1.72
C ASN A 230 -0.94 -4.55 2.48
N PHE A 231 -2.03 -3.83 2.64
CA PHE A 231 -2.10 -2.63 3.46
C PHE A 231 -3.54 -2.41 3.96
N LEU A 232 -3.70 -1.59 4.96
CA LEU A 232 -5.01 -1.22 5.51
C LEU A 232 -5.34 0.26 5.31
N GLU A 233 -4.33 1.06 5.05
CA GLU A 233 -4.42 2.48 4.72
C GLU A 233 -3.13 2.94 4.04
N ASN A 234 -3.20 4.03 3.30
CA ASN A 234 -2.07 4.73 2.72
C ASN A 234 -2.39 6.24 2.60
N HIS A 235 -1.59 6.98 1.85
CA HIS A 235 -1.78 8.43 1.69
C HIS A 235 -2.97 8.81 0.79
N ASP A 236 -3.52 7.88 -0.01
CA ASP A 236 -4.69 8.08 -0.87
C ASP A 236 -5.97 7.58 -0.23
N GLU A 237 -5.87 6.68 0.73
CA GLU A 237 -6.99 6.02 1.36
C GLU A 237 -7.32 6.61 2.74
N GLN A 238 -8.54 6.40 3.17
CA GLN A 238 -8.96 6.81 4.51
C GLN A 238 -8.21 6.01 5.58
N ARG A 239 -7.87 6.69 6.68
CA ARG A 239 -7.29 6.03 7.85
C ARG A 239 -8.24 4.94 8.35
N ILE A 240 -7.71 3.77 8.64
CA ILE A 240 -8.56 2.66 9.11
C ILE A 240 -9.26 2.96 10.43
N ALA A 241 -8.66 3.78 11.28
CA ALA A 241 -9.25 4.22 12.54
C ALA A 241 -10.25 5.39 12.39
N SER A 242 -10.43 5.95 11.19
CA SER A 242 -11.38 7.05 10.94
C SER A 242 -12.83 6.62 11.08
N ASP A 243 -13.73 7.61 11.25
CA ASP A 243 -15.17 7.38 11.26
C ASP A 243 -15.72 6.88 9.90
N PHE A 244 -14.92 7.01 8.85
CA PHE A 244 -15.25 6.56 7.49
C PHE A 244 -14.77 5.15 7.19
N PHE A 245 -14.13 4.47 8.15
CA PHE A 245 -13.68 3.09 8.01
C PHE A 245 -14.07 2.26 9.25
N ALA A 246 -13.13 1.86 10.12
CA ALA A 246 -13.44 1.02 11.28
C ALA A 246 -13.88 1.80 12.54
N GLY A 247 -13.75 3.13 12.55
CA GLY A 247 -14.16 4.03 13.63
C GLY A 247 -13.19 4.08 14.81
N SER A 248 -12.28 3.12 14.93
CA SER A 248 -11.20 3.12 15.95
C SER A 248 -10.06 2.19 15.57
N GLY A 249 -8.86 2.43 16.12
CA GLY A 249 -7.71 1.57 15.90
C GLY A 249 -7.90 0.13 16.40
N ARG A 250 -8.67 -0.06 17.49
CA ARG A 250 -9.00 -1.40 18.02
C ARG A 250 -9.93 -2.17 17.11
N ALA A 251 -10.91 -1.51 16.51
CA ALA A 251 -11.85 -2.15 15.60
C ALA A 251 -11.18 -2.71 14.33
N ALA A 252 -9.94 -2.26 14.05
CA ALA A 252 -9.13 -2.75 12.94
C ALA A 252 -8.35 -4.05 13.23
N PHE A 253 -8.32 -4.55 14.47
CA PHE A 253 -7.48 -5.70 14.86
C PHE A 253 -7.75 -6.98 14.05
N PRO A 254 -8.99 -7.39 13.74
CA PRO A 254 -9.21 -8.56 12.91
C PRO A 254 -8.66 -8.36 11.49
N ALA A 255 -8.81 -7.17 10.91
CA ALA A 255 -8.25 -6.86 9.59
C ALA A 255 -6.72 -6.87 9.61
N LEU A 256 -6.10 -6.32 10.64
CA LEU A 256 -4.65 -6.35 10.82
C LEU A 256 -4.14 -7.79 10.95
N ALA A 257 -4.80 -8.62 11.76
CA ALA A 257 -4.42 -10.02 11.95
C ALA A 257 -4.52 -10.80 10.63
N VAL A 258 -5.60 -10.62 9.87
CA VAL A 258 -5.78 -11.29 8.58
C VAL A 258 -4.73 -10.79 7.57
N SER A 259 -4.48 -9.47 7.49
CA SER A 259 -3.49 -8.91 6.55
C SER A 259 -2.06 -9.37 6.81
N LEU A 260 -1.70 -9.61 8.07
CA LEU A 260 -0.35 -10.03 8.47
C LEU A 260 -0.16 -11.54 8.52
N LEU A 261 -1.22 -12.30 8.81
CA LEU A 261 -1.07 -13.70 9.19
C LEU A 261 -1.69 -14.68 8.18
N PHE A 262 -2.59 -14.24 7.29
CA PHE A 262 -3.33 -15.16 6.43
C PHE A 262 -2.51 -15.70 5.27
N ASN A 263 -1.69 -14.88 4.63
CA ASN A 263 -0.91 -15.27 3.46
C ASN A 263 0.56 -14.85 3.56
N LYS A 264 1.33 -15.07 2.49
CA LYS A 264 2.76 -14.74 2.40
C LYS A 264 3.03 -13.33 1.87
N ALA A 265 2.00 -12.49 1.72
CA ALA A 265 2.16 -11.13 1.22
C ALA A 265 2.95 -10.28 2.21
N SER A 266 3.73 -9.35 1.67
CA SER A 266 4.33 -8.30 2.47
C SER A 266 3.27 -7.34 3.00
N PHE A 267 3.56 -6.60 4.07
CA PHE A 267 2.62 -5.64 4.64
C PHE A 267 3.24 -4.24 4.66
N MET A 268 2.49 -3.27 4.18
CA MET A 268 2.84 -1.85 4.26
C MET A 268 2.10 -1.21 5.43
N LEU A 269 2.88 -0.71 6.38
CA LEU A 269 2.38 0.06 7.50
C LEU A 269 2.44 1.55 7.13
N TYR A 270 1.31 2.22 7.15
CA TYR A 270 1.28 3.65 6.92
C TYR A 270 1.63 4.41 8.21
N PHE A 271 2.41 5.42 8.06
CA PHE A 271 2.92 6.34 9.08
C PHE A 271 1.80 6.86 10.03
N GLY A 272 1.87 6.50 11.31
CA GLY A 272 0.86 6.81 12.33
C GLY A 272 -0.24 5.75 12.51
N GLN A 273 -0.37 4.80 11.61
CA GLN A 273 -1.37 3.73 11.68
C GLN A 273 -1.21 2.90 12.97
N GLU A 274 0.04 2.68 13.38
CA GLU A 274 0.38 1.94 14.60
C GLU A 274 -0.07 2.60 15.91
N PHE A 275 -0.48 3.87 15.84
CA PHE A 275 -1.07 4.59 16.97
C PHE A 275 -2.59 4.75 16.83
N GLY A 276 -3.17 4.24 15.75
CA GLY A 276 -4.58 4.43 15.46
C GLY A 276 -4.91 5.87 15.02
N GLU A 277 -4.03 6.49 14.23
CA GLU A 277 -4.29 7.81 13.64
C GLU A 277 -5.61 7.81 12.88
N ARG A 278 -6.46 8.79 13.17
CA ARG A 278 -7.81 8.83 12.61
C ARG A 278 -7.95 9.71 11.37
N GLY A 279 -7.05 10.68 11.18
CA GLY A 279 -7.19 11.67 10.12
C GLY A 279 -8.46 12.53 10.26
N MET A 280 -8.94 12.71 11.50
CA MET A 280 -10.21 13.41 11.81
C MET A 280 -10.00 14.78 12.49
N GLU A 281 -8.75 15.18 12.72
CA GLU A 281 -8.43 16.45 13.40
C GLU A 281 -8.06 17.55 12.40
N GLN A 282 -7.73 17.18 11.14
CA GLN A 282 -7.33 18.10 10.09
C GLN A 282 -8.00 17.75 8.76
N GLU A 283 -7.99 18.68 7.83
CA GLU A 283 -8.50 18.46 6.49
C GLU A 283 -7.71 17.38 5.75
N GLY A 284 -8.40 16.48 5.05
CA GLY A 284 -7.85 15.50 4.14
C GLY A 284 -7.58 16.08 2.75
N PHE A 285 -8.04 15.43 1.68
CA PHE A 285 -7.85 15.92 0.31
C PHE A 285 -8.72 17.15 -0.03
N SER A 286 -9.94 17.18 0.46
CA SER A 286 -10.90 18.23 0.11
C SER A 286 -11.68 18.73 1.31
N THR A 287 -11.86 17.87 2.30
CA THR A 287 -12.64 18.14 3.52
C THR A 287 -12.10 17.25 4.64
N LEU A 288 -12.76 17.26 5.78
CA LEU A 288 -12.49 16.31 6.86
C LEU A 288 -13.09 14.93 6.49
N ASP A 289 -12.37 14.16 5.71
CA ASP A 289 -12.83 12.92 5.08
C ASP A 289 -12.14 11.64 5.61
N GLY A 290 -11.39 11.75 6.71
CA GLY A 290 -10.68 10.62 7.32
C GLY A 290 -9.36 10.26 6.64
N ARG A 291 -8.87 11.09 5.73
CA ARG A 291 -7.54 10.97 5.11
C ARG A 291 -6.55 11.89 5.82
N THR A 292 -5.29 11.54 5.77
CA THR A 292 -4.23 12.48 6.13
C THR A 292 -3.75 13.18 4.87
N SER A 293 -3.77 14.51 4.88
CA SER A 293 -3.30 15.30 3.74
C SER A 293 -1.85 14.98 3.38
N ILE A 294 -1.58 14.89 2.09
CA ILE A 294 -0.22 14.71 1.54
C ILE A 294 0.59 16.02 1.54
N PHE A 295 -0.05 17.14 1.83
CA PHE A 295 0.62 18.44 1.86
C PHE A 295 1.44 18.63 3.13
N ASP A 296 2.61 19.22 3.01
CA ASP A 296 3.62 19.36 4.07
C ASP A 296 3.28 20.36 5.17
N TYR A 297 2.22 21.15 5.01
CA TYR A 297 1.70 22.05 6.06
C TYR A 297 0.82 21.32 7.10
N CYS A 298 0.42 20.07 6.81
CA CYS A 298 -0.35 19.27 7.74
C CYS A 298 0.55 18.47 8.68
N THR A 299 0.09 18.28 9.90
CA THR A 299 0.78 17.45 10.90
C THR A 299 -0.04 16.20 11.19
N VAL A 300 0.62 15.14 11.66
CA VAL A 300 -0.02 13.92 12.13
C VAL A 300 -0.03 13.95 13.67
N PRO A 301 -1.20 14.18 14.28
CA PRO A 301 -1.30 14.41 15.73
C PRO A 301 -0.78 13.26 16.59
N SER A 302 -1.05 12.01 16.23
CA SER A 302 -0.58 10.82 16.95
C SER A 302 0.94 10.70 16.96
N ILE A 303 1.60 10.98 15.83
CA ILE A 303 3.07 11.02 15.73
C ILE A 303 3.64 12.10 16.64
N ARG A 304 3.01 13.28 16.64
CA ARG A 304 3.43 14.37 17.53
C ARG A 304 3.30 13.98 19.02
N ARG A 305 2.21 13.32 19.39
CA ARG A 305 2.02 12.81 20.76
C ARG A 305 3.09 11.77 21.12
N TRP A 306 3.39 10.85 20.20
CA TRP A 306 4.44 9.86 20.39
C TRP A 306 5.81 10.50 20.61
N LEU A 307 6.21 11.46 19.78
CA LEU A 307 7.49 12.16 19.90
C LEU A 307 7.64 12.95 21.24
N LEU A 308 6.52 13.29 21.86
CA LEU A 308 6.47 14.01 23.14
C LEU A 308 6.21 13.11 24.36
N ASP A 309 6.19 11.77 24.18
CA ASP A 309 5.81 10.80 25.22
C ASP A 309 4.41 11.06 25.80
N ARG A 310 3.44 11.44 24.96
CA ARG A 310 2.07 11.83 25.34
C ARG A 310 0.98 11.02 24.66
N LEU A 311 1.29 9.79 24.26
CA LEU A 311 0.27 8.90 23.71
C LEU A 311 -0.86 8.69 24.72
N THR A 312 -2.08 8.67 24.24
CA THR A 312 -3.26 8.30 25.04
C THR A 312 -3.23 6.81 25.39
N VAL A 313 -4.06 6.40 26.35
CA VAL A 313 -4.19 4.98 26.72
C VAL A 313 -4.63 4.14 25.54
N GLU A 314 -5.54 4.66 24.72
CA GLU A 314 -6.03 3.97 23.53
C GLU A 314 -4.94 3.81 22.47
N GLU A 315 -4.19 4.86 22.15
CA GLU A 315 -3.06 4.82 21.24
C GLU A 315 -1.98 3.84 21.70
N LEU A 316 -1.71 3.78 23.02
CA LEU A 316 -0.77 2.79 23.57
C LEU A 316 -1.26 1.35 23.43
N VAL A 317 -2.54 1.09 23.54
CA VAL A 317 -3.14 -0.25 23.32
C VAL A 317 -2.97 -0.64 21.86
N VAL A 318 -3.29 0.25 20.93
CA VAL A 318 -3.14 0.01 19.49
C VAL A 318 -1.67 -0.23 19.14
N TYR A 319 -0.76 0.64 19.61
CA TYR A 319 0.68 0.51 19.39
C TYR A 319 1.25 -0.84 19.88
N LYS A 320 0.85 -1.28 21.07
CA LYS A 320 1.29 -2.57 21.62
C LYS A 320 0.82 -3.74 20.76
N GLU A 321 -0.41 -3.67 20.26
CA GLU A 321 -0.98 -4.74 19.44
C GLU A 321 -0.31 -4.77 18.05
N TYR A 322 -0.12 -3.62 17.39
CA TYR A 322 0.65 -3.56 16.14
C TYR A 322 2.06 -4.09 16.32
N SER A 323 2.78 -3.64 17.36
CA SER A 323 4.14 -4.11 17.66
C SER A 323 4.18 -5.63 17.87
N ARG A 324 3.18 -6.18 18.59
CA ARG A 324 3.09 -7.62 18.85
C ARG A 324 2.84 -8.41 17.57
N LEU A 325 1.86 -8.00 16.75
CA LEU A 325 1.50 -8.71 15.52
C LEU A 325 2.60 -8.62 14.46
N LEU A 326 3.19 -7.44 14.25
CA LEU A 326 4.31 -7.27 13.32
C LEU A 326 5.50 -8.15 13.71
N LYS A 327 5.82 -8.21 15.02
CA LYS A 327 6.87 -9.10 15.50
C LYS A 327 6.56 -10.57 15.22
N ILE A 328 5.31 -11.01 15.45
CA ILE A 328 4.88 -12.37 15.17
C ILE A 328 5.00 -12.68 13.67
N ALA A 329 4.45 -11.81 12.82
CA ALA A 329 4.48 -12.01 11.38
C ALA A 329 5.90 -12.11 10.80
N THR A 330 6.88 -11.45 11.42
CA THR A 330 8.26 -11.40 10.92
C THR A 330 9.22 -12.39 11.57
N SER A 331 8.97 -12.82 12.83
CA SER A 331 9.91 -13.65 13.58
C SER A 331 9.39 -15.05 13.94
N ASP A 332 8.09 -15.32 13.80
CA ASP A 332 7.53 -16.65 13.96
C ASP A 332 7.57 -17.38 12.60
N ALA A 333 8.29 -18.50 12.55
CA ALA A 333 8.52 -19.25 11.30
C ALA A 333 7.22 -19.71 10.64
N ILE A 334 6.16 -20.02 11.44
CA ILE A 334 4.85 -20.40 10.93
C ILE A 334 4.25 -19.29 10.05
N PHE A 335 4.39 -18.02 10.45
CA PHE A 335 3.84 -16.90 9.67
C PHE A 335 4.82 -16.38 8.62
N ALA A 336 6.11 -16.38 8.91
CA ALA A 336 7.12 -15.89 7.99
C ALA A 336 7.33 -16.81 6.77
N HIS A 337 7.23 -18.13 6.98
CA HIS A 337 7.57 -19.13 5.95
C HIS A 337 6.46 -20.15 5.66
N GLY A 338 5.49 -20.29 6.57
CA GLY A 338 4.50 -21.35 6.54
C GLY A 338 3.49 -21.24 5.39
N GLU A 339 2.83 -22.35 5.11
CA GLU A 339 1.71 -22.43 4.17
C GLU A 339 0.39 -22.11 4.87
N THR A 340 -0.62 -21.77 4.07
CA THR A 340 -1.97 -21.46 4.53
C THR A 340 -2.93 -22.58 4.17
N PHE A 341 -3.79 -22.94 5.11
CA PHE A 341 -4.96 -23.79 4.87
C PHE A 341 -6.23 -23.04 5.29
N ASP A 342 -7.10 -22.76 4.32
CA ASP A 342 -8.37 -22.08 4.57
C ASP A 342 -9.37 -23.04 5.20
N LEU A 343 -9.96 -22.65 6.32
CA LEU A 343 -10.97 -23.43 7.03
C LEU A 343 -12.42 -23.01 6.72
N MET A 344 -12.62 -22.00 5.89
CA MET A 344 -13.97 -21.47 5.64
C MET A 344 -14.88 -22.46 4.94
N TYR A 345 -14.33 -23.36 4.09
CA TYR A 345 -15.12 -24.37 3.38
C TYR A 345 -15.61 -25.49 4.28
N THR A 346 -14.91 -25.81 5.40
CA THR A 346 -15.30 -26.84 6.36
C THR A 346 -16.16 -26.30 7.51
N ASN A 347 -16.34 -24.98 7.55
CA ASN A 347 -17.10 -24.30 8.58
C ASN A 347 -18.26 -23.51 7.97
N PRO A 348 -19.37 -24.20 7.60
CA PRO A 348 -20.61 -23.54 7.20
C PRO A 348 -21.20 -22.76 8.38
N ASP A 349 -22.10 -21.82 8.10
CA ASP A 349 -22.80 -21.07 9.13
C ASP A 349 -23.54 -21.99 10.07
N SER A 350 -23.45 -21.72 11.38
CA SER A 350 -24.04 -22.50 12.45
C SER A 350 -24.36 -21.60 13.64
N GLU A 351 -24.91 -22.16 14.72
CA GLU A 351 -25.11 -21.41 15.97
C GLU A 351 -23.81 -20.87 16.59
N ARG A 352 -22.66 -21.48 16.23
CA ARG A 352 -21.33 -21.14 16.80
C ARG A 352 -20.31 -20.70 15.78
N PHE A 353 -20.71 -20.48 14.55
CA PHE A 353 -19.85 -19.92 13.52
C PHE A 353 -20.68 -19.15 12.50
N ASN A 354 -20.35 -17.89 12.33
CA ASN A 354 -20.94 -17.01 11.33
C ASN A 354 -19.88 -16.60 10.30
N GLY A 355 -19.83 -17.31 9.18
CA GLY A 355 -18.88 -17.08 8.10
C GLY A 355 -19.08 -15.76 7.35
N ASN A 356 -20.08 -14.95 7.71
CA ASN A 356 -20.19 -13.57 7.22
C ASN A 356 -19.41 -12.57 8.10
N ARG A 357 -19.07 -12.96 9.34
CA ARG A 357 -18.40 -12.10 10.32
C ARG A 357 -17.14 -12.72 10.89
N GLN A 358 -16.94 -14.00 10.72
CA GLN A 358 -15.81 -14.73 11.29
C GLN A 358 -15.01 -15.38 10.18
N PHE A 359 -13.70 -15.25 10.27
CA PHE A 359 -12.76 -15.83 9.30
C PHE A 359 -11.77 -16.73 10.02
N ALA A 360 -11.65 -17.97 9.57
CA ALA A 360 -10.80 -18.97 10.20
C ALA A 360 -9.84 -19.62 9.18
N PHE A 361 -8.59 -19.74 9.57
CA PHE A 361 -7.55 -20.38 8.76
C PHE A 361 -6.46 -20.98 9.64
N MET A 362 -5.69 -21.88 9.04
CA MET A 362 -4.48 -22.42 9.67
C MET A 362 -3.23 -21.95 8.92
N ARG A 363 -2.17 -21.77 9.67
CA ARG A 363 -0.81 -21.64 9.15
C ARG A 363 0.02 -22.78 9.68
N GLY A 364 0.86 -23.36 8.85
CA GLY A 364 1.75 -24.43 9.25
C GLY A 364 3.12 -24.33 8.60
N TYR A 365 4.14 -24.70 9.37
CA TYR A 365 5.53 -24.75 8.93
C TYR A 365 6.21 -25.92 9.62
N GLU A 366 6.89 -26.77 8.83
CA GLU A 366 7.48 -28.03 9.33
C GLU A 366 6.43 -28.90 10.06
N ASP A 367 6.68 -29.24 11.32
CA ASP A 367 5.81 -30.10 12.15
C ASP A 367 4.88 -29.31 13.07
N ALA A 368 4.81 -27.97 12.94
CA ALA A 368 4.00 -27.09 13.74
C ALA A 368 2.88 -26.43 12.94
N CYS A 369 1.71 -26.26 13.56
CA CYS A 369 0.61 -25.52 12.96
C CYS A 369 -0.19 -24.71 13.99
N MET A 370 -0.78 -23.63 13.52
CA MET A 370 -1.54 -22.68 14.33
C MET A 370 -2.88 -22.35 13.67
N LEU A 371 -3.93 -22.36 14.48
CA LEU A 371 -5.26 -21.86 14.13
C LEU A 371 -5.30 -20.34 14.38
N VAL A 372 -5.83 -19.58 13.43
CA VAL A 372 -6.16 -18.17 13.58
C VAL A 372 -7.64 -17.97 13.29
N VAL A 373 -8.33 -17.27 14.17
CA VAL A 373 -9.75 -16.92 14.00
C VAL A 373 -9.91 -15.43 14.24
N ALA A 374 -10.42 -14.71 13.25
CA ALA A 374 -10.73 -13.30 13.29
C ALA A 374 -12.25 -13.09 13.38
N ASN A 375 -12.69 -12.19 14.24
CA ASN A 375 -14.09 -11.83 14.46
C ASN A 375 -14.33 -10.37 14.12
N PHE A 376 -15.00 -10.11 13.01
CA PHE A 376 -15.38 -8.78 12.52
C PHE A 376 -16.76 -8.33 13.07
N ASP A 377 -17.36 -9.07 14.02
CA ASP A 377 -18.58 -8.63 14.69
C ASP A 377 -18.24 -7.69 15.86
N GLY A 378 -19.02 -6.64 16.03
CA GLY A 378 -18.94 -5.72 17.17
C GLY A 378 -19.33 -6.37 18.52
N ARG A 379 -19.58 -7.67 18.55
CA ARG A 379 -19.88 -8.47 19.75
C ARG A 379 -18.92 -9.62 19.92
N PRO A 380 -18.53 -9.95 21.15
CA PRO A 380 -17.73 -11.14 21.41
C PRO A 380 -18.55 -12.42 21.05
N ALA A 381 -17.83 -13.44 20.60
CA ALA A 381 -18.46 -14.71 20.21
C ALA A 381 -17.74 -15.91 20.84
N GLU A 382 -18.50 -16.94 21.17
CA GLU A 382 -17.99 -18.29 21.45
C GLU A 382 -18.09 -19.09 20.15
N ILE A 383 -16.94 -19.37 19.54
CA ILE A 383 -16.80 -19.92 18.18
C ILE A 383 -16.37 -21.37 18.28
N GLU A 384 -16.98 -22.25 17.47
CA GLU A 384 -16.55 -23.63 17.28
C GLU A 384 -16.03 -23.81 15.86
N ILE A 385 -14.78 -24.22 15.72
CA ILE A 385 -14.11 -24.47 14.43
C ILE A 385 -13.92 -25.98 14.25
N ASN A 386 -14.41 -26.50 13.13
CA ASN A 386 -14.14 -27.82 12.65
C ASN A 386 -12.84 -27.82 11.85
N ILE A 387 -11.85 -28.55 12.32
CA ILE A 387 -10.55 -28.74 11.66
C ILE A 387 -10.53 -30.17 11.11
N PRO A 388 -10.58 -30.38 9.79
CA PRO A 388 -10.56 -31.71 9.22
C PRO A 388 -9.15 -32.33 9.29
N SER A 389 -9.03 -33.65 9.22
CA SER A 389 -7.75 -34.35 9.17
C SER A 389 -6.89 -33.94 7.98
N GLU A 390 -7.51 -33.58 6.87
CA GLU A 390 -6.88 -33.09 5.64
C GLU A 390 -6.08 -31.80 5.87
N ALA A 391 -6.55 -30.93 6.79
CA ALA A 391 -5.82 -29.72 7.15
C ALA A 391 -4.48 -30.04 7.83
N TYR A 392 -4.44 -31.03 8.68
CA TYR A 392 -3.20 -31.53 9.29
C TYR A 392 -2.31 -32.22 8.28
N SER A 393 -2.91 -33.10 7.46
CA SER A 393 -2.19 -33.81 6.42
C SER A 393 -1.55 -32.89 5.39
N PHE A 394 -2.18 -31.75 5.08
CA PHE A 394 -1.64 -30.71 4.21
C PHE A 394 -0.29 -30.15 4.73
N PHE A 395 -0.13 -30.06 6.04
CA PHE A 395 1.14 -29.65 6.67
C PHE A 395 2.07 -30.84 6.98
N GLY A 396 1.76 -32.04 6.53
CA GLY A 396 2.54 -33.23 6.83
C GLY A 396 2.37 -33.76 8.26
N ILE A 397 1.38 -33.28 9.01
CA ILE A 397 1.12 -33.63 10.40
C ILE A 397 0.14 -34.80 10.44
N ASN A 398 0.51 -35.88 11.11
CA ASN A 398 -0.37 -37.05 11.30
C ASN A 398 -1.25 -36.86 12.55
N LYS A 399 -2.36 -36.14 12.38
CA LYS A 399 -3.33 -35.88 13.45
C LYS A 399 -4.76 -36.03 12.90
N ALA A 400 -5.63 -36.62 13.69
CA ALA A 400 -7.06 -36.71 13.37
C ALA A 400 -7.71 -35.32 13.39
N GLY A 401 -8.80 -35.16 12.65
CA GLY A 401 -9.60 -33.95 12.70
C GLY A 401 -10.21 -33.74 14.09
N GLU A 402 -10.43 -32.47 14.43
CA GLU A 402 -10.98 -32.08 15.73
C GLU A 402 -11.92 -30.88 15.66
N ARG A 403 -12.64 -30.64 16.71
CA ARG A 403 -13.42 -29.40 16.89
C ARG A 403 -12.82 -28.59 18.03
N VAL A 404 -12.56 -27.34 17.76
CA VAL A 404 -11.96 -26.42 18.73
C VAL A 404 -12.95 -25.34 19.08
N ARG A 405 -13.20 -25.16 20.38
CA ARG A 405 -14.03 -24.08 20.92
C ARG A 405 -13.14 -23.00 21.52
N LEU A 406 -13.43 -21.74 21.16
CA LEU A 406 -12.67 -20.60 21.63
C LEU A 406 -13.56 -19.37 21.77
N LYS A 407 -13.13 -18.44 22.61
CA LYS A 407 -13.79 -17.12 22.75
C LYS A 407 -12.97 -16.09 22.02
N VAL A 408 -13.63 -15.29 21.16
CA VAL A 408 -13.01 -14.18 20.45
C VAL A 408 -13.73 -12.90 20.82
N GLY A 409 -12.99 -11.86 21.14
CA GLY A 409 -13.53 -10.55 21.49
C GLY A 409 -14.31 -9.89 20.33
N ALA A 410 -15.00 -8.81 20.64
CA ALA A 410 -15.61 -7.95 19.63
C ALA A 410 -14.54 -7.27 18.79
N ASN A 411 -14.65 -7.31 17.45
CA ASN A 411 -13.65 -6.77 16.55
C ASN A 411 -12.21 -7.16 16.96
N ASP A 412 -11.99 -8.48 17.14
CA ASP A 412 -10.75 -9.02 17.68
C ASP A 412 -10.39 -10.33 16.96
N TYR A 413 -9.29 -10.93 17.35
CA TYR A 413 -8.84 -12.22 16.82
C TYR A 413 -8.19 -13.05 17.93
N THR A 414 -8.06 -14.33 17.66
CA THR A 414 -7.33 -15.25 18.54
C THR A 414 -6.45 -16.19 17.73
N ARG A 415 -5.40 -16.69 18.37
CA ARG A 415 -4.47 -17.68 17.83
C ARG A 415 -4.33 -18.82 18.81
N LEU A 416 -4.33 -20.04 18.29
CA LEU A 416 -4.15 -21.25 19.08
C LEU A 416 -3.11 -22.14 18.42
N ASN A 417 -2.09 -22.51 19.18
CA ASN A 417 -1.15 -23.54 18.74
C ASN A 417 -1.86 -24.91 18.81
N LEU A 418 -1.80 -25.64 17.70
CA LEU A 418 -2.47 -26.94 17.57
C LEU A 418 -1.49 -28.12 17.68
N VAL A 419 -0.26 -27.88 17.31
CA VAL A 419 0.86 -28.83 17.42
C VAL A 419 2.14 -28.05 17.62
#